data_54bf8e3549724597ba3dddbc0cb46dec
#
_entry.id   54bf8e3549724597ba3dddbc0cb46dec
#
_cell.length_a   1.000
_cell.length_b   1.000
_cell.length_c   1.000
_cell.angle_alpha   90.00
_cell.angle_beta   90.00
_cell.angle_gamma   90.00
#
_symmetry.space_group_name_H-M   'P 1'
#
loop_
_entity.id
_entity.type
_entity.pdbx_description
1 polymer ?
#
loop_
_entity_poly.entity_id
_entity_poly.type
_entity_poly.pdbx_seq_one_letter_code
_entity_poly.pdbx_strand_id
1 'polypeptide(L)'
;MWDDLPQVRSPTGRRLVDLLAQGASRQDLPGYEPVYRDFVDYIIRCTHRIWEEKNVGLCRSHYSADCAIHTLAGPVSGVEAVVQNTVTTLGATPDRALIGQDVIWSDDGAAGLYSSHRIVSRSTHMGDDALLGPATHNGNGVMTIADCLCLGNRIIEEWLVRDNLRALLQIGGDPWAVAQAQAATDCAGEQSRHAWRTAAMAATRSGGDCPIPDGHPAAAIAAMLAMAWRDDLYGDAAQVLSPAVEIRWPSNRRGQGRGYWIGCLTQIRACLHDPAWRLVHVAARPLPHGDTAVAVRWTLTGSHRGGGVWGPASGRDILLMAVSHYRLRSGAIVEDMTIFDELAVLRQIAGGLGA
;
A
#
# COMPACT_ATOMS: atom_id res chain seq x y z
N MET A 1 2.50 -19.22 18.17
CA MET A 1 3.33 -18.25 17.39
C MET A 1 2.49 -17.11 16.79
N TRP A 2 1.18 -17.11 17.01
CA TRP A 2 0.25 -16.08 16.46
C TRP A 2 -0.33 -15.17 17.56
N ASP A 3 -0.16 -15.53 18.84
CA ASP A 3 -0.75 -14.82 19.99
C ASP A 3 0.02 -13.57 20.41
N ASP A 4 1.27 -13.41 19.94
CA ASP A 4 2.17 -12.30 20.32
C ASP A 4 2.05 -11.05 19.40
N LEU A 5 1.10 -11.02 18.47
CA LEU A 5 0.84 -9.75 17.78
C LEU A 5 0.02 -8.86 18.70
N PRO A 6 0.46 -7.61 18.95
CA PRO A 6 -0.29 -6.69 19.79
C PRO A 6 -1.73 -6.63 19.28
N GLN A 7 -2.68 -6.76 20.20
CA GLN A 7 -4.10 -6.58 19.87
C GLN A 7 -4.22 -5.25 19.17
N VAL A 8 -4.68 -5.32 17.91
CA VAL A 8 -4.75 -4.15 17.05
C VAL A 8 -5.75 -3.19 17.69
N ARG A 9 -5.24 -2.15 18.31
CA ARG A 9 -6.05 -0.97 18.61
C ARG A 9 -6.14 -0.22 17.30
N SER A 10 -7.35 -0.12 16.75
CA SER A 10 -7.61 0.90 15.74
C SER A 10 -6.96 2.21 16.21
N PRO A 11 -6.37 3.02 15.31
CA PRO A 11 -5.77 4.32 15.69
C PRO A 11 -6.77 5.27 16.34
N THR A 12 -8.06 5.02 16.17
CA THR A 12 -9.12 5.68 16.93
C THR A 12 -9.23 5.15 18.38
N GLY A 13 -8.38 4.21 18.79
CA GLY A 13 -8.49 3.51 20.08
C GLY A 13 -9.64 2.51 20.16
N ARG A 14 -10.39 2.32 19.08
CA ARG A 14 -11.55 1.42 19.03
C ARG A 14 -11.13 0.00 18.66
N ARG A 15 -11.64 -0.99 19.38
CA ARG A 15 -11.50 -2.40 18.99
C ARG A 15 -12.43 -2.70 17.82
N LEU A 16 -12.13 -3.72 17.01
CA LEU A 16 -13.00 -4.15 15.92
C LEU A 16 -14.43 -4.45 16.40
N VAL A 17 -14.57 -5.09 17.57
CA VAL A 17 -15.88 -5.36 18.17
C VAL A 17 -16.67 -4.09 18.48
N ASP A 18 -15.98 -3.00 18.85
CA ASP A 18 -16.61 -1.70 19.12
C ASP A 18 -17.04 -0.99 17.82
N LEU A 19 -16.29 -1.24 16.73
CA LEU A 19 -16.61 -0.73 15.39
C LEU A 19 -17.77 -1.50 14.75
N LEU A 20 -17.85 -2.80 14.96
CA LEU A 20 -18.94 -3.65 14.47
C LEU A 20 -20.22 -3.57 15.32
N ALA A 21 -20.15 -3.02 16.53
CA ALA A 21 -21.33 -2.81 17.37
C ALA A 21 -22.28 -1.78 16.73
N GLN A 22 -23.58 -1.96 16.90
CA GLN A 22 -24.56 -0.96 16.47
C GLN A 22 -24.46 0.29 17.37
N GLY A 23 -24.74 1.46 16.78
CA GLY A 23 -24.71 2.73 17.52
C GLY A 23 -25.14 3.91 16.66
N ALA A 24 -25.31 5.08 17.29
CA ALA A 24 -25.69 6.30 16.61
C ALA A 24 -24.64 6.76 15.59
N SER A 25 -25.08 7.44 14.54
CA SER A 25 -24.20 8.14 13.59
C SER A 25 -23.32 9.16 14.33
N ARG A 26 -22.07 9.28 13.90
CA ARG A 26 -21.06 10.21 14.44
C ARG A 26 -20.59 11.23 13.42
N GLN A 27 -20.86 10.95 12.14
CA GLN A 27 -20.51 11.82 11.02
C GLN A 27 -21.67 11.80 10.04
N ASP A 28 -22.01 12.96 9.48
CA ASP A 28 -22.94 13.03 8.36
C ASP A 28 -22.24 12.47 7.11
N LEU A 29 -22.83 11.42 6.55
CA LEU A 29 -22.30 10.68 5.38
C LEU A 29 -23.37 10.60 4.29
N PRO A 30 -23.63 11.69 3.56
CA PRO A 30 -24.65 11.66 2.52
C PRO A 30 -24.29 10.64 1.41
N GLY A 31 -25.26 9.80 1.07
CA GLY A 31 -25.09 8.76 0.04
C GLY A 31 -24.44 7.47 0.52
N TYR A 32 -24.09 7.34 1.80
CA TYR A 32 -23.65 6.08 2.40
C TYR A 32 -24.81 5.29 3.02
N GLU A 33 -24.66 3.98 3.15
CA GLU A 33 -25.63 3.15 3.85
C GLU A 33 -25.77 3.57 5.32
N PRO A 34 -26.98 3.62 5.89
CA PRO A 34 -27.21 4.06 7.27
C PRO A 34 -26.52 3.22 8.35
N VAL A 35 -26.05 2.02 8.01
CA VAL A 35 -25.32 1.14 8.93
C VAL A 35 -23.96 1.71 9.31
N TYR A 36 -23.40 2.59 8.49
CA TYR A 36 -22.09 3.21 8.73
C TYR A 36 -22.22 4.48 9.57
N ARG A 37 -21.53 4.52 10.68
CA ARG A 37 -21.63 5.61 11.68
C ARG A 37 -20.68 6.77 11.40
N ASP A 38 -19.57 6.48 10.75
CA ASP A 38 -18.56 7.42 10.27
C ASP A 38 -17.75 6.78 9.15
N PHE A 39 -16.92 7.55 8.45
CA PHE A 39 -16.16 7.06 7.30
C PHE A 39 -15.14 5.98 7.68
N VAL A 40 -14.57 6.03 8.87
CA VAL A 40 -13.66 4.96 9.36
C VAL A 40 -14.43 3.66 9.58
N ASP A 41 -15.65 3.73 10.15
CA ASP A 41 -16.54 2.58 10.29
C ASP A 41 -16.93 2.00 8.93
N TYR A 42 -17.23 2.86 7.93
CA TYR A 42 -17.48 2.43 6.56
C TYR A 42 -16.32 1.59 6.00
N ILE A 43 -15.10 2.09 6.03
CA ILE A 43 -13.92 1.40 5.50
C ILE A 43 -13.68 0.06 6.20
N ILE A 44 -13.71 0.04 7.53
CA ILE A 44 -13.42 -1.17 8.30
C ILE A 44 -14.55 -2.20 8.16
N ARG A 45 -15.79 -1.76 8.26
CA ARG A 45 -16.96 -2.65 8.20
C ARG A 45 -17.20 -3.20 6.79
N CYS A 46 -17.01 -2.39 5.75
CA CYS A 46 -17.06 -2.85 4.37
C CYS A 46 -16.01 -3.93 4.12
N THR A 47 -14.77 -3.69 4.51
CA THR A 47 -13.67 -4.65 4.41
C THR A 47 -14.00 -5.95 5.17
N HIS A 48 -14.49 -5.84 6.41
CA HIS A 48 -14.88 -6.99 7.23
C HIS A 48 -15.99 -7.82 6.58
N ARG A 49 -17.06 -7.18 6.13
CA ARG A 49 -18.21 -7.87 5.48
C ARG A 49 -17.78 -8.62 4.21
N ILE A 50 -16.91 -8.04 3.40
CA ILE A 50 -16.46 -8.68 2.15
C ILE A 50 -15.49 -9.83 2.47
N TRP A 51 -14.52 -9.63 3.34
CA TRP A 51 -13.40 -10.56 3.53
C TRP A 51 -13.57 -11.53 4.68
N GLU A 52 -14.10 -11.09 5.85
CA GLU A 52 -14.30 -11.96 7.02
C GLU A 52 -15.63 -12.74 6.91
N GLU A 53 -16.72 -12.04 6.56
CA GLU A 53 -18.03 -12.65 6.37
C GLU A 53 -18.17 -13.32 4.98
N LYS A 54 -17.17 -13.17 4.10
CA LYS A 54 -17.16 -13.74 2.73
C LYS A 54 -18.31 -13.25 1.84
N ASN A 55 -18.87 -12.10 2.13
CA ASN A 55 -19.96 -11.49 1.36
C ASN A 55 -19.41 -10.75 0.12
N VAL A 56 -18.70 -11.46 -0.77
CA VAL A 56 -18.02 -10.88 -1.93
C VAL A 56 -18.94 -10.08 -2.85
N GLY A 57 -20.21 -10.50 -2.94
CA GLY A 57 -21.23 -9.78 -3.74
C GLY A 57 -21.43 -8.31 -3.32
N LEU A 58 -21.05 -7.93 -2.10
CA LEU A 58 -21.09 -6.55 -1.63
C LEU A 58 -20.14 -5.62 -2.41
N CYS A 59 -19.13 -6.16 -3.09
CA CYS A 59 -18.30 -5.35 -4.00
C CYS A 59 -19.18 -4.57 -5.00
N ARG A 60 -20.29 -5.16 -5.49
CA ARG A 60 -21.19 -4.51 -6.46
C ARG A 60 -21.95 -3.30 -5.92
N SER A 61 -22.13 -3.20 -4.60
CA SER A 61 -22.74 -2.02 -3.95
C SER A 61 -21.70 -1.04 -3.41
N HIS A 62 -20.45 -1.48 -3.21
CA HIS A 62 -19.39 -0.69 -2.56
C HIS A 62 -18.26 -0.26 -3.52
N TYR A 63 -18.29 -0.70 -4.77
CA TYR A 63 -17.42 -0.18 -5.85
C TYR A 63 -18.28 0.39 -6.97
N SER A 64 -17.78 1.38 -7.69
CA SER A 64 -18.45 1.84 -8.90
C SER A 64 -18.31 0.79 -10.01
N ALA A 65 -19.25 0.79 -10.95
CA ALA A 65 -19.25 -0.19 -12.04
C ALA A 65 -17.96 -0.16 -12.85
N ASP A 66 -17.37 1.01 -12.98
CA ASP A 66 -16.17 1.36 -13.75
C ASP A 66 -14.95 1.67 -12.87
N CYS A 67 -14.97 1.24 -11.61
CA CYS A 67 -13.87 1.51 -10.67
C CYS A 67 -12.49 1.12 -11.24
N ALA A 68 -11.50 1.93 -10.93
CA ALA A 68 -10.11 1.69 -11.33
C ALA A 68 -9.27 1.29 -10.11
N ILE A 69 -8.57 0.14 -10.18
CA ILE A 69 -7.66 -0.30 -9.14
C ILE A 69 -6.25 -0.36 -9.70
N HIS A 70 -5.36 0.39 -9.09
CA HIS A 70 -3.96 0.51 -9.48
C HIS A 70 -3.08 -0.35 -8.59
N THR A 71 -2.38 -1.30 -9.20
CA THR A 71 -1.36 -2.11 -8.52
C THR A 71 -0.11 -2.19 -9.40
N LEU A 72 1.06 -2.44 -8.81
CA LEU A 72 2.28 -2.68 -9.60
C LEU A 72 2.22 -3.96 -10.42
N ALA A 73 1.36 -4.91 -10.07
CA ALA A 73 1.11 -6.11 -10.86
C ALA A 73 0.23 -5.85 -12.10
N GLY A 74 -0.34 -4.65 -12.21
CA GLY A 74 -1.18 -4.19 -13.30
C GLY A 74 -2.51 -3.59 -12.82
N PRO A 75 -3.16 -2.75 -13.63
CA PRO A 75 -4.45 -2.17 -13.30
C PRO A 75 -5.56 -3.21 -13.39
N VAL A 76 -6.59 -3.03 -12.57
CA VAL A 76 -7.85 -3.79 -12.64
C VAL A 76 -8.98 -2.79 -12.85
N SER A 77 -9.86 -3.04 -13.79
CA SER A 77 -10.96 -2.12 -14.13
C SER A 77 -12.31 -2.82 -14.02
N GLY A 78 -13.23 -2.13 -13.37
CA GLY A 78 -14.62 -2.55 -13.22
C GLY A 78 -14.88 -3.50 -12.06
N VAL A 79 -16.07 -3.39 -11.50
CA VAL A 79 -16.47 -4.10 -10.28
C VAL A 79 -16.49 -5.62 -10.44
N GLU A 80 -16.81 -6.14 -11.62
CA GLU A 80 -16.83 -7.61 -11.82
C GLU A 80 -15.41 -8.21 -11.79
N ALA A 81 -14.40 -7.46 -12.25
CA ALA A 81 -13.01 -7.86 -12.10
C ALA A 81 -12.59 -7.85 -10.61
N VAL A 82 -13.08 -6.89 -9.81
CA VAL A 82 -12.88 -6.87 -8.35
C VAL A 82 -13.49 -8.12 -7.71
N VAL A 83 -14.74 -8.43 -8.05
CA VAL A 83 -15.41 -9.64 -7.56
C VAL A 83 -14.61 -10.89 -7.92
N GLN A 84 -14.22 -11.03 -9.19
CA GLN A 84 -13.46 -12.20 -9.65
C GLN A 84 -12.13 -12.34 -8.93
N ASN A 85 -11.37 -11.25 -8.79
CA ASN A 85 -10.08 -11.27 -8.08
C ASN A 85 -10.26 -11.61 -6.60
N THR A 86 -11.33 -11.12 -5.96
CA THR A 86 -11.63 -11.44 -4.56
C THR A 86 -11.97 -12.93 -4.40
N VAL A 87 -12.82 -13.48 -5.28
CA VAL A 87 -13.16 -14.92 -5.28
C VAL A 87 -11.91 -15.78 -5.52
N THR A 88 -11.07 -15.41 -6.48
CA THR A 88 -9.82 -16.12 -6.77
C THR A 88 -8.88 -16.11 -5.55
N THR A 89 -8.73 -14.96 -4.90
CA THR A 89 -7.91 -14.85 -3.68
C THR A 89 -8.46 -15.71 -2.54
N LEU A 90 -9.77 -15.75 -2.36
CA LEU A 90 -10.41 -16.60 -1.34
C LEU A 90 -10.33 -18.08 -1.70
N GLY A 91 -10.32 -18.44 -2.98
CA GLY A 91 -10.07 -19.80 -3.44
C GLY A 91 -8.69 -20.31 -3.08
N ALA A 92 -7.68 -19.46 -3.23
CA ALA A 92 -6.30 -19.78 -2.84
C ALA A 92 -6.07 -19.70 -1.32
N THR A 93 -6.79 -18.83 -0.61
CA THR A 93 -6.62 -18.55 0.82
C THR A 93 -7.98 -18.45 1.53
N PRO A 94 -8.73 -19.57 1.70
CA PRO A 94 -10.12 -19.54 2.17
C PRO A 94 -10.28 -19.08 3.63
N ASP A 95 -9.25 -19.28 4.45
CA ASP A 95 -9.18 -18.84 5.85
C ASP A 95 -8.70 -17.40 6.02
N ARG A 96 -8.56 -16.65 4.90
CA ARG A 96 -8.03 -15.28 4.93
C ARG A 96 -8.84 -14.37 5.85
N ALA A 97 -8.11 -13.74 6.77
CA ALA A 97 -8.59 -12.72 7.70
C ALA A 97 -7.84 -11.41 7.50
N LEU A 98 -8.58 -10.29 7.50
CA LEU A 98 -8.02 -8.94 7.33
C LEU A 98 -8.14 -8.15 8.63
N ILE A 99 -7.01 -7.87 9.26
CA ILE A 99 -6.95 -7.13 10.52
C ILE A 99 -6.60 -5.68 10.20
N GLY A 100 -7.59 -4.79 10.27
CA GLY A 100 -7.37 -3.35 10.10
C GLY A 100 -6.49 -2.81 11.21
N GLN A 101 -5.41 -2.13 10.85
CA GLN A 101 -4.47 -1.52 11.79
C GLN A 101 -4.66 -0.01 11.89
N ASP A 102 -4.88 0.67 10.77
CA ASP A 102 -5.02 2.12 10.72
C ASP A 102 -5.89 2.54 9.53
N VAL A 103 -6.68 3.60 9.70
CA VAL A 103 -7.39 4.30 8.63
C VAL A 103 -7.07 5.79 8.76
N ILE A 104 -6.24 6.29 7.87
CA ILE A 104 -5.97 7.72 7.73
C ILE A 104 -6.83 8.22 6.58
N TRP A 105 -7.53 9.33 6.77
CA TRP A 105 -8.48 9.80 5.77
C TRP A 105 -8.47 11.33 5.65
N SER A 106 -8.94 11.82 4.50
CA SER A 106 -9.17 13.23 4.23
C SER A 106 -10.51 13.42 3.49
N ASP A 107 -11.04 14.62 3.58
CA ASP A 107 -12.13 15.08 2.73
C ASP A 107 -11.50 15.86 1.56
N ASP A 108 -11.57 15.26 0.37
CA ASP A 108 -11.02 15.81 -0.85
C ASP A 108 -12.08 16.65 -1.61
N GLY A 109 -13.10 17.09 -0.90
CA GLY A 109 -14.14 17.96 -1.41
C GLY A 109 -15.01 17.28 -2.48
N ALA A 110 -15.13 17.90 -3.64
CA ALA A 110 -15.95 17.37 -4.73
C ALA A 110 -15.44 16.04 -5.30
N ALA A 111 -14.19 15.66 -5.07
CA ALA A 111 -13.65 14.37 -5.48
C ALA A 111 -14.17 13.23 -4.60
N GLY A 112 -14.53 13.51 -3.36
CA GLY A 112 -15.05 12.52 -2.41
C GLY A 112 -14.22 12.40 -1.14
N LEU A 113 -14.45 11.34 -0.38
CA LEU A 113 -13.67 11.01 0.80
C LEU A 113 -12.54 10.04 0.43
N TYR A 114 -11.32 10.40 0.81
CA TYR A 114 -10.15 9.55 0.63
C TYR A 114 -9.80 8.80 1.91
N SER A 115 -9.45 7.51 1.80
CA SER A 115 -8.93 6.71 2.89
C SER A 115 -7.63 6.02 2.51
N SER A 116 -6.72 5.90 3.47
CA SER A 116 -5.53 5.05 3.41
C SER A 116 -5.64 4.02 4.53
N HIS A 117 -6.02 2.80 4.18
CA HIS A 117 -6.31 1.72 5.12
C HIS A 117 -5.16 0.73 5.19
N ARG A 118 -4.45 0.73 6.31
CA ARG A 118 -3.40 -0.24 6.61
C ARG A 118 -3.98 -1.49 7.23
N ILE A 119 -3.65 -2.64 6.65
CA ILE A 119 -4.22 -3.95 6.96
C ILE A 119 -3.09 -4.97 7.12
N VAL A 120 -3.22 -5.88 8.08
CA VAL A 120 -2.48 -7.15 8.09
C VAL A 120 -3.44 -8.26 7.72
N SER A 121 -3.20 -8.94 6.62
CA SER A 121 -3.91 -10.19 6.32
C SER A 121 -3.14 -11.37 6.88
N ARG A 122 -3.88 -12.41 7.27
CA ARG A 122 -3.37 -13.73 7.64
C ARG A 122 -4.13 -14.77 6.84
N SER A 123 -3.44 -15.77 6.35
CA SER A 123 -4.05 -16.86 5.61
C SER A 123 -3.12 -18.07 5.53
N THR A 124 -3.70 -19.20 5.14
CA THR A 124 -2.97 -20.41 4.72
C THR A 124 -3.08 -20.51 3.20
N HIS A 125 -1.95 -20.76 2.52
CA HIS A 125 -1.88 -20.93 1.07
C HIS A 125 -2.37 -22.33 0.68
N MET A 126 -3.70 -22.50 0.56
CA MET A 126 -4.37 -23.79 0.40
C MET A 126 -4.70 -24.15 -1.04
N GLY A 127 -4.74 -23.18 -1.94
CA GLY A 127 -5.00 -23.35 -3.37
C GLY A 127 -3.92 -22.70 -4.21
N ASP A 128 -3.86 -23.09 -5.49
CA ASP A 128 -2.95 -22.47 -6.45
C ASP A 128 -3.27 -21.00 -6.64
N ASP A 129 -2.25 -20.16 -6.68
CA ASP A 129 -2.36 -18.72 -6.82
C ASP A 129 -1.45 -18.23 -7.96
N ALA A 130 -1.98 -17.37 -8.82
CA ALA A 130 -1.21 -16.83 -9.95
C ALA A 130 -0.02 -15.98 -9.52
N LEU A 131 -0.07 -15.38 -8.32
CA LEU A 131 1.01 -14.57 -7.76
C LEU A 131 2.01 -15.40 -6.95
N LEU A 132 1.52 -16.37 -6.16
CA LEU A 132 2.32 -17.12 -5.19
C LEU A 132 2.69 -18.54 -5.67
N GLY A 133 2.11 -19.01 -6.76
CA GLY A 133 2.37 -20.33 -7.33
C GLY A 133 1.50 -21.46 -6.75
N PRO A 134 1.95 -22.72 -6.86
CA PRO A 134 1.21 -23.88 -6.38
C PRO A 134 1.02 -23.87 -4.86
N ALA A 135 -0.09 -24.46 -4.39
CA ALA A 135 -0.45 -24.54 -2.98
C ALA A 135 0.66 -25.18 -2.13
N THR A 136 1.07 -24.49 -1.07
CA THR A 136 2.14 -24.94 -0.16
C THR A 136 1.62 -25.40 1.20
N HIS A 137 0.38 -25.09 1.53
CA HIS A 137 -0.27 -25.30 2.84
C HIS A 137 0.43 -24.55 4.01
N ASN A 138 1.32 -23.62 3.71
CA ASN A 138 2.00 -22.79 4.69
C ASN A 138 1.21 -21.53 5.01
N GLY A 139 1.31 -21.08 6.26
CA GLY A 139 0.72 -19.82 6.70
C GLY A 139 1.54 -18.62 6.26
N ASN A 140 0.87 -17.52 5.92
CA ASN A 140 1.50 -16.25 5.62
C ASN A 140 0.79 -15.07 6.29
N GLY A 141 1.52 -13.96 6.40
CA GLY A 141 0.97 -12.68 6.84
C GLY A 141 1.49 -11.54 5.97
N VAL A 142 0.56 -10.82 5.36
CA VAL A 142 0.87 -9.75 4.41
C VAL A 142 0.45 -8.40 4.96
N MET A 143 1.37 -7.44 4.97
CA MET A 143 1.02 -6.03 5.18
C MET A 143 0.52 -5.46 3.86
N THR A 144 -0.61 -4.78 3.93
CA THR A 144 -1.26 -4.13 2.80
C THR A 144 -1.65 -2.72 3.18
N ILE A 145 -1.53 -1.77 2.27
CA ILE A 145 -2.22 -0.48 2.37
C ILE A 145 -3.09 -0.33 1.12
N ALA A 146 -4.37 -0.06 1.35
CA ALA A 146 -5.33 0.27 0.31
C ALA A 146 -5.72 1.74 0.46
N ASP A 147 -5.37 2.53 -0.54
CA ASP A 147 -5.82 3.91 -0.66
C ASP A 147 -7.08 3.91 -1.53
N CYS A 148 -8.18 4.42 -1.02
CA CYS A 148 -9.46 4.43 -1.73
C CYS A 148 -10.02 5.83 -1.81
N LEU A 149 -10.45 6.24 -2.99
CA LEU A 149 -11.29 7.41 -3.19
C LEU A 149 -12.74 6.96 -3.26
N CYS A 150 -13.57 7.48 -2.37
CA CYS A 150 -14.96 7.07 -2.18
C CYS A 150 -15.90 8.23 -2.46
N LEU A 151 -16.88 8.01 -3.33
CA LEU A 151 -17.95 8.96 -3.58
C LEU A 151 -19.30 8.32 -3.20
N GLY A 152 -19.92 8.83 -2.14
CA GLY A 152 -21.01 8.14 -1.49
C GLY A 152 -20.56 6.73 -1.05
N ASN A 153 -21.46 5.73 -1.15
CA ASN A 153 -21.19 4.35 -0.74
C ASN A 153 -20.23 3.58 -1.66
N ARG A 154 -19.54 4.25 -2.61
CA ARG A 154 -18.79 3.58 -3.67
C ARG A 154 -17.33 4.01 -3.73
N ILE A 155 -16.44 3.04 -3.74
CA ILE A 155 -15.04 3.20 -4.10
C ILE A 155 -14.99 3.40 -5.62
N ILE A 156 -14.50 4.54 -6.08
CA ILE A 156 -14.38 4.89 -7.50
C ILE A 156 -12.97 4.64 -8.03
N GLU A 157 -11.97 4.78 -7.14
CA GLU A 157 -10.57 4.54 -7.47
C GLU A 157 -9.83 3.97 -6.26
N GLU A 158 -8.94 3.01 -6.48
CA GLU A 158 -8.15 2.36 -5.43
C GLU A 158 -6.69 2.22 -5.86
N TRP A 159 -5.75 2.50 -4.95
CA TRP A 159 -4.32 2.23 -5.11
C TRP A 159 -3.91 1.22 -4.04
N LEU A 160 -3.44 0.06 -4.48
CA LEU A 160 -3.25 -1.08 -3.61
C LEU A 160 -1.78 -1.51 -3.61
N VAL A 161 -1.14 -1.42 -2.45
CA VAL A 161 0.23 -1.87 -2.23
C VAL A 161 0.26 -3.01 -1.22
N ARG A 162 1.03 -4.07 -1.52
CA ARG A 162 1.14 -5.27 -0.68
C ARG A 162 2.59 -5.71 -0.58
N ASP A 163 3.01 -6.19 0.58
CA ASP A 163 4.32 -6.84 0.78
C ASP A 163 4.28 -8.30 0.27
N ASN A 164 4.08 -8.45 -1.05
CA ASN A 164 3.94 -9.76 -1.69
C ASN A 164 5.24 -10.59 -1.62
N LEU A 165 6.40 -9.94 -1.68
CA LEU A 165 7.68 -10.65 -1.55
C LEU A 165 7.78 -11.35 -0.19
N ARG A 166 7.39 -10.67 0.88
CA ARG A 166 7.37 -11.27 2.21
C ARG A 166 6.38 -12.45 2.29
N ALA A 167 5.20 -12.32 1.71
CA ALA A 167 4.23 -13.41 1.66
C ALA A 167 4.82 -14.65 0.99
N LEU A 168 5.43 -14.46 -0.17
CA LEU A 168 6.08 -15.52 -0.93
C LEU A 168 7.20 -16.22 -0.13
N LEU A 169 8.07 -15.44 0.53
CA LEU A 169 9.14 -15.98 1.36
C LEU A 169 8.62 -16.79 2.55
N GLN A 170 7.51 -16.39 3.17
CA GLN A 170 6.90 -17.11 4.29
C GLN A 170 6.35 -18.48 3.90
N ILE A 171 5.89 -18.63 2.67
CA ILE A 171 5.41 -19.92 2.16
C ILE A 171 6.51 -20.78 1.52
N GLY A 172 7.76 -20.30 1.51
CA GLY A 172 8.92 -21.01 0.99
C GLY A 172 9.14 -20.85 -0.51
N GLY A 173 8.52 -19.85 -1.15
CA GLY A 173 8.67 -19.59 -2.58
C GLY A 173 10.00 -18.92 -2.94
N ASP A 174 10.45 -19.14 -4.17
CA ASP A 174 11.62 -18.47 -4.75
C ASP A 174 11.18 -17.19 -5.47
N PRO A 175 11.61 -16.00 -5.00
CA PRO A 175 11.20 -14.73 -5.59
C PRO A 175 11.60 -14.56 -7.06
N TRP A 176 12.79 -15.03 -7.43
CA TRP A 176 13.26 -14.88 -8.80
C TRP A 176 12.55 -15.86 -9.76
N ALA A 177 12.34 -17.10 -9.33
CA ALA A 177 11.57 -18.06 -10.13
C ALA A 177 10.15 -17.57 -10.39
N VAL A 178 9.46 -17.04 -9.35
CA VAL A 178 8.12 -16.48 -9.49
C VAL A 178 8.13 -15.22 -10.36
N ALA A 179 9.07 -14.30 -10.13
CA ALA A 179 9.18 -13.08 -10.93
C ALA A 179 9.42 -13.37 -12.42
N GLN A 180 10.29 -14.35 -12.75
CA GLN A 180 10.55 -14.79 -14.12
C GLN A 180 9.32 -15.45 -14.76
N ALA A 181 8.61 -16.32 -14.04
CA ALA A 181 7.40 -16.95 -14.53
C ALA A 181 6.30 -15.94 -14.84
N GLN A 182 6.11 -14.94 -13.94
CA GLN A 182 5.17 -13.84 -14.16
C GLN A 182 5.59 -12.95 -15.32
N ALA A 183 6.89 -12.65 -15.45
CA ALA A 183 7.43 -11.87 -16.55
C ALA A 183 7.17 -12.54 -17.91
N ALA A 184 7.33 -13.87 -17.98
CA ALA A 184 7.05 -14.63 -19.20
C ALA A 184 5.57 -14.56 -19.62
N THR A 185 4.64 -14.55 -18.65
CA THR A 185 3.21 -14.36 -18.95
C THR A 185 2.88 -12.94 -19.42
N ASP A 186 3.61 -11.92 -18.96
CA ASP A 186 3.41 -10.55 -19.39
C ASP A 186 3.77 -10.31 -20.86
N CYS A 187 4.81 -11.00 -21.35
CA CYS A 187 5.23 -10.90 -22.75
C CYS A 187 4.18 -11.45 -23.72
N ALA A 188 3.23 -12.25 -23.24
CA ALA A 188 2.22 -12.90 -24.06
C ALA A 188 0.99 -12.05 -24.39
N GLY A 189 0.88 -10.80 -23.93
CA GLY A 189 -0.20 -9.98 -24.46
C GLY A 189 -0.94 -8.95 -23.66
N GLU A 190 -0.38 -8.26 -22.68
CA GLU A 190 -1.15 -7.18 -22.03
C GLU A 190 -0.63 -5.77 -22.30
N GLN A 191 -1.04 -5.18 -23.41
CA GLN A 191 -0.82 -3.78 -23.77
C GLN A 191 -1.31 -2.80 -22.69
N SER A 192 -2.38 -3.13 -21.95
CA SER A 192 -2.96 -2.25 -20.93
C SER A 192 -2.04 -2.06 -19.72
N ARG A 193 -1.38 -3.11 -19.25
CA ARG A 193 -0.40 -3.02 -18.15
C ARG A 193 0.82 -2.21 -18.53
N HIS A 194 1.35 -2.47 -19.72
CA HIS A 194 2.50 -1.74 -20.23
C HIS A 194 2.17 -0.25 -20.39
N ALA A 195 1.03 0.07 -21.01
CA ALA A 195 0.56 1.44 -21.18
C ALA A 195 0.40 2.15 -19.83
N TRP A 196 -0.23 1.51 -18.86
CA TRP A 196 -0.40 2.07 -17.51
C TRP A 196 0.95 2.35 -16.84
N ARG A 197 1.88 1.38 -16.86
CA ARG A 197 3.21 1.54 -16.25
C ARG A 197 4.00 2.66 -16.93
N THR A 198 4.00 2.71 -18.26
CA THR A 198 4.68 3.76 -19.02
C THR A 198 4.10 5.13 -18.70
N ALA A 199 2.78 5.26 -18.63
CA ALA A 199 2.13 6.50 -18.24
C ALA A 199 2.47 6.91 -16.81
N ALA A 200 2.49 5.96 -15.87
CA ALA A 200 2.84 6.21 -14.47
C ALA A 200 4.32 6.61 -14.30
N MET A 201 5.25 6.00 -15.05
CA MET A 201 6.66 6.42 -15.08
C MET A 201 6.83 7.83 -15.68
N ALA A 202 6.16 8.12 -16.79
CA ALA A 202 6.16 9.46 -17.39
C ALA A 202 5.61 10.50 -16.40
N ALA A 203 4.49 10.22 -15.75
CA ALA A 203 3.92 11.10 -14.73
C ALA A 203 4.85 11.27 -13.52
N THR A 204 5.63 10.27 -13.15
CA THR A 204 6.62 10.36 -12.07
C THR A 204 7.78 11.28 -12.45
N ARG A 205 8.23 11.25 -13.70
CA ARG A 205 9.34 12.10 -14.18
C ARG A 205 8.94 13.54 -14.47
N SER A 206 7.77 13.76 -15.05
CA SER A 206 7.35 15.07 -15.56
C SER A 206 6.16 15.69 -14.83
N GLY A 207 5.43 14.92 -14.03
CA GLY A 207 4.31 15.40 -13.24
C GLY A 207 4.76 16.21 -12.03
N GLY A 208 3.99 17.26 -11.69
CA GLY A 208 4.16 17.97 -10.42
C GLY A 208 3.76 17.11 -9.22
N ASP A 209 4.28 17.48 -8.05
CA ASP A 209 3.80 16.93 -6.78
C ASP A 209 2.36 17.35 -6.51
N CYS A 210 1.61 16.52 -5.76
CA CYS A 210 0.31 16.94 -5.28
C CYS A 210 0.45 18.19 -4.39
N PRO A 211 -0.47 19.16 -4.50
CA PRO A 211 -0.44 20.34 -3.63
C PRO A 211 -0.65 19.94 -2.17
N ILE A 212 0.11 20.56 -1.29
CA ILE A 212 -0.03 20.40 0.16
C ILE A 212 -0.56 21.72 0.72
N PRO A 213 -1.70 21.74 1.42
CA PRO A 213 -2.21 22.97 2.04
C PRO A 213 -1.22 23.55 3.07
N ASP A 214 -1.24 24.86 3.23
CA ASP A 214 -0.41 25.54 4.24
C ASP A 214 -0.69 24.99 5.64
N GLY A 215 0.37 24.71 6.39
CA GLY A 215 0.28 24.16 7.73
C GLY A 215 -0.10 22.65 7.79
N HIS A 216 -0.27 21.99 6.65
CA HIS A 216 -0.60 20.57 6.66
C HIS A 216 0.56 19.72 7.21
N PRO A 217 0.30 18.74 8.09
CA PRO A 217 1.35 17.93 8.74
C PRO A 217 2.24 17.15 7.78
N ALA A 218 1.77 16.85 6.57
CA ALA A 218 2.56 16.18 5.55
C ALA A 218 3.70 17.01 4.95
N ALA A 219 3.71 18.34 5.14
CA ALA A 219 4.71 19.21 4.51
C ALA A 219 6.15 18.84 4.90
N ALA A 220 6.40 18.60 6.18
CA ALA A 220 7.72 18.18 6.68
C ALA A 220 8.12 16.80 6.15
N ILE A 221 7.16 15.86 6.02
CA ILE A 221 7.40 14.51 5.48
C ILE A 221 7.70 14.60 3.99
N ALA A 222 6.94 15.38 3.24
CA ALA A 222 7.18 15.58 1.80
C ALA A 222 8.56 16.18 1.53
N ALA A 223 8.95 17.19 2.32
CA ALA A 223 10.30 17.78 2.24
C ALA A 223 11.40 16.75 2.57
N MET A 224 11.21 15.96 3.62
CA MET A 224 12.11 14.86 3.98
C MET A 224 12.28 13.85 2.83
N LEU A 225 11.18 13.40 2.24
CA LEU A 225 11.22 12.43 1.14
C LEU A 225 11.83 13.04 -0.13
N ALA A 226 11.55 14.30 -0.43
CA ALA A 226 12.17 15.01 -1.55
C ALA A 226 13.69 15.12 -1.38
N MET A 227 14.18 15.57 -0.22
CA MET A 227 15.61 15.62 0.09
C MET A 227 16.27 14.24 -0.05
N ALA A 228 15.57 13.18 0.41
CA ALA A 228 16.11 11.83 0.35
C ALA A 228 16.15 11.24 -1.07
N TRP A 229 15.08 11.40 -1.86
CA TRP A 229 14.93 10.72 -3.16
C TRP A 229 15.37 11.55 -4.36
N ARG A 230 15.40 12.90 -4.27
CA ARG A 230 15.80 13.79 -5.34
C ARG A 230 17.23 14.30 -5.17
N ASP A 231 17.59 14.60 -3.91
CA ASP A 231 18.82 15.34 -3.62
C ASP A 231 19.91 14.43 -2.99
N ASP A 232 19.58 13.18 -2.67
CA ASP A 232 20.46 12.23 -1.95
C ASP A 232 20.99 12.77 -0.59
N LEU A 233 20.27 13.71 0.04
CA LEU A 233 20.62 14.38 1.30
C LEU A 233 20.07 13.59 2.52
N TYR A 234 20.45 12.33 2.65
CA TYR A 234 19.88 11.42 3.67
C TYR A 234 20.05 11.87 5.10
N GLY A 235 21.20 12.44 5.43
CA GLY A 235 21.50 12.92 6.78
C GLY A 235 20.62 14.10 7.19
N ASP A 236 20.41 15.05 6.29
CA ASP A 236 19.57 16.23 6.51
C ASP A 236 18.10 15.80 6.53
N ALA A 237 17.67 14.97 5.59
CA ALA A 237 16.34 14.40 5.56
C ALA A 237 15.99 13.68 6.88
N ALA A 238 16.91 12.94 7.45
CA ALA A 238 16.70 12.21 8.70
C ALA A 238 16.52 13.09 9.95
N GLN A 239 16.77 14.42 9.89
CA GLN A 239 16.69 15.28 11.07
C GLN A 239 15.26 15.42 11.62
N VAL A 240 14.24 15.30 10.77
CA VAL A 240 12.82 15.33 11.22
C VAL A 240 12.38 14.01 11.88
N LEU A 241 13.18 12.94 11.77
CA LEU A 241 12.92 11.68 12.45
C LEU A 241 13.37 11.77 13.92
N SER A 242 12.60 11.17 14.81
CA SER A 242 13.04 10.87 16.16
C SER A 242 14.33 10.05 16.13
N PRO A 243 15.29 10.25 17.06
CA PRO A 243 16.47 9.37 17.16
C PRO A 243 16.11 7.88 17.33
N ALA A 244 14.94 7.57 17.92
CA ALA A 244 14.43 6.22 18.14
C ALA A 244 13.24 5.88 17.24
N VAL A 245 13.14 6.50 16.06
CA VAL A 245 12.05 6.23 15.11
C VAL A 245 11.91 4.74 14.81
N GLU A 246 10.69 4.22 14.85
CA GLU A 246 10.40 2.85 14.45
C GLU A 246 10.21 2.78 12.94
N ILE A 247 10.94 1.85 12.28
CA ILE A 247 10.90 1.66 10.84
C ILE A 247 10.33 0.27 10.53
N ARG A 248 9.34 0.24 9.66
CA ARG A 248 8.75 -1.00 9.11
C ARG A 248 8.53 -0.84 7.62
N TRP A 249 9.41 -1.46 6.86
CA TRP A 249 9.40 -1.46 5.40
C TRP A 249 9.21 -2.88 4.85
N PRO A 250 8.89 -3.05 3.55
CA PRO A 250 8.68 -4.36 2.94
C PRO A 250 9.84 -5.32 3.11
N SER A 251 9.56 -6.60 2.89
CA SER A 251 10.57 -7.67 2.94
C SER A 251 11.28 -7.78 4.29
N ASN A 252 10.49 -7.58 5.36
CA ASN A 252 10.95 -7.70 6.74
C ASN A 252 12.01 -6.68 7.19
N ARG A 253 12.12 -5.52 6.53
CA ARG A 253 12.96 -4.42 7.01
C ARG A 253 12.30 -3.79 8.24
N ARG A 254 12.73 -4.22 9.42
CA ARG A 254 12.24 -3.76 10.72
C ARG A 254 13.40 -3.36 11.60
N GLY A 255 13.40 -2.14 12.08
CA GLY A 255 14.46 -1.60 12.92
C GLY A 255 14.09 -0.26 13.53
N GLN A 256 15.06 0.34 14.18
CA GLN A 256 14.90 1.62 14.86
C GLN A 256 16.05 2.57 14.53
N GLY A 257 15.72 3.86 14.57
CA GLY A 257 16.67 4.94 14.48
C GLY A 257 16.96 5.43 13.04
N ARG A 258 17.50 6.65 12.99
CA ARG A 258 17.78 7.37 11.75
C ARG A 258 18.73 6.61 10.81
N GLY A 259 19.75 5.97 11.36
CA GLY A 259 20.70 5.18 10.58
C GLY A 259 20.08 3.98 9.89
N TYR A 260 19.11 3.33 10.56
CA TYR A 260 18.36 2.22 9.95
C TYR A 260 17.49 2.71 8.79
N TRP A 261 16.80 3.85 8.96
CA TRP A 261 16.01 4.47 7.90
C TRP A 261 16.87 4.82 6.68
N ILE A 262 18.04 5.48 6.90
CA ILE A 262 19.00 5.77 5.83
C ILE A 262 19.44 4.48 5.13
N GLY A 263 19.70 3.41 5.88
CA GLY A 263 20.07 2.11 5.31
C GLY A 263 18.98 1.53 4.39
N CYS A 264 17.69 1.63 4.78
CA CYS A 264 16.57 1.20 3.93
C CYS A 264 16.51 1.99 2.60
N LEU A 265 16.67 3.31 2.67
CA LEU A 265 16.69 4.18 1.49
C LEU A 265 17.85 3.86 0.56
N THR A 266 19.07 3.82 1.09
CA THR A 266 20.28 3.64 0.30
C THR A 266 20.37 2.27 -0.36
N GLN A 267 19.82 1.21 0.26
CA GLN A 267 19.69 -0.11 -0.36
C GLN A 267 18.86 -0.07 -1.65
N ILE A 268 17.76 0.69 -1.66
CA ILE A 268 16.90 0.84 -2.84
C ILE A 268 17.54 1.80 -3.83
N ARG A 269 18.05 2.94 -3.35
CA ARG A 269 18.68 3.97 -4.18
C ARG A 269 19.87 3.44 -4.95
N ALA A 270 20.67 2.57 -4.34
CA ALA A 270 21.81 1.93 -4.98
C ALA A 270 21.43 1.06 -6.19
N CYS A 271 20.18 0.59 -6.28
CA CYS A 271 19.71 -0.15 -7.44
C CYS A 271 19.42 0.74 -8.66
N LEU A 272 19.28 2.05 -8.47
CA LEU A 272 18.69 2.95 -9.45
C LEU A 272 19.68 3.96 -10.01
N HIS A 273 19.68 4.12 -11.31
CA HIS A 273 20.29 5.22 -12.03
C HIS A 273 19.21 6.19 -12.50
N ASP A 274 19.49 7.48 -12.45
CA ASP A 274 18.58 8.56 -12.84
C ASP A 274 17.19 8.41 -12.20
N PRO A 275 17.09 8.36 -10.85
CA PRO A 275 15.83 8.23 -10.18
C PRO A 275 14.99 9.50 -10.30
N ALA A 276 13.69 9.33 -10.46
CA ALA A 276 12.72 10.41 -10.30
C ALA A 276 11.68 9.99 -9.26
N TRP A 277 11.41 10.87 -8.31
CA TRP A 277 10.42 10.69 -7.26
C TRP A 277 9.31 11.72 -7.38
N ARG A 278 8.08 11.31 -7.08
CA ARG A 278 6.91 12.17 -7.12
C ARG A 278 5.99 11.90 -5.94
N LEU A 279 5.56 12.95 -5.27
CA LEU A 279 4.47 12.93 -4.30
C LEU A 279 3.12 12.88 -5.03
N VAL A 280 2.29 11.88 -4.71
CA VAL A 280 1.03 11.66 -5.44
C VAL A 280 -0.19 12.09 -4.61
N HIS A 281 -0.20 11.78 -3.31
CA HIS A 281 -1.31 12.14 -2.43
C HIS A 281 -0.85 12.24 -0.97
N VAL A 282 -1.54 13.06 -0.19
CA VAL A 282 -1.35 13.15 1.26
C VAL A 282 -2.70 13.21 1.98
N ALA A 283 -2.77 12.53 3.12
CA ALA A 283 -3.88 12.64 4.06
C ALA A 283 -3.34 12.70 5.49
N ALA A 284 -4.04 13.37 6.37
CA ALA A 284 -3.64 13.42 7.78
C ALA A 284 -4.86 13.48 8.69
N ARG A 285 -4.70 12.94 9.89
CA ARG A 285 -5.70 13.05 10.94
C ARG A 285 -5.06 13.14 12.33
N PRO A 286 -5.69 13.85 13.26
CA PRO A 286 -5.25 13.86 14.64
C PRO A 286 -5.43 12.47 15.27
N LEU A 287 -4.52 12.13 16.18
CA LEU A 287 -4.58 10.97 17.06
C LEU A 287 -4.82 11.40 18.51
N PRO A 288 -5.28 10.49 19.39
CA PRO A 288 -5.29 10.74 20.82
C PRO A 288 -3.92 11.18 21.33
N HIS A 289 -3.89 11.96 22.40
CA HIS A 289 -2.68 12.47 23.04
C HIS A 289 -1.84 13.46 22.22
N GLY A 290 -2.41 14.08 21.18
CA GLY A 290 -1.76 15.11 20.39
C GLY A 290 -0.80 14.59 19.30
N ASP A 291 -0.73 13.29 19.10
CA ASP A 291 -0.04 12.71 17.95
C ASP A 291 -0.83 12.99 16.65
N THR A 292 -0.17 12.91 15.51
CA THR A 292 -0.81 13.00 14.19
C THR A 292 -0.41 11.82 13.32
N ALA A 293 -1.37 11.18 12.68
CA ALA A 293 -1.13 10.18 11.65
C ALA A 293 -1.17 10.84 10.27
N VAL A 294 -0.21 10.49 9.42
CA VAL A 294 -0.09 11.03 8.06
C VAL A 294 0.11 9.87 7.09
N ALA A 295 -0.69 9.82 6.04
CA ALA A 295 -0.51 8.92 4.90
C ALA A 295 0.08 9.70 3.72
N VAL A 296 1.04 9.08 3.05
CA VAL A 296 1.71 9.67 1.88
C VAL A 296 1.79 8.60 0.80
N ARG A 297 1.16 8.83 -0.36
CA ARG A 297 1.35 8.00 -1.55
C ARG A 297 2.34 8.68 -2.46
N TRP A 298 3.31 7.90 -2.96
CA TRP A 298 4.37 8.39 -3.80
C TRP A 298 4.82 7.34 -4.82
N THR A 299 5.46 7.80 -5.87
CA THR A 299 6.06 6.95 -6.90
C THR A 299 7.53 7.25 -7.07
N LEU A 300 8.30 6.23 -7.47
CA LEU A 300 9.72 6.30 -7.77
C LEU A 300 9.97 5.51 -9.05
N THR A 301 10.73 6.07 -9.97
CA THR A 301 11.17 5.39 -11.19
C THR A 301 12.65 5.62 -11.43
N GLY A 302 13.29 4.73 -12.16
CA GLY A 302 14.70 4.84 -12.54
C GLY A 302 15.14 3.59 -13.28
N SER A 303 16.31 3.65 -13.94
CA SER A 303 16.89 2.47 -14.60
C SER A 303 17.57 1.57 -13.57
N HIS A 304 17.26 0.27 -13.58
CA HIS A 304 17.89 -0.70 -12.68
C HIS A 304 19.34 -1.00 -13.12
N ARG A 305 20.30 -0.54 -12.31
CA ARG A 305 21.74 -0.66 -12.57
C ARG A 305 22.47 -1.64 -11.65
N GLY A 306 21.73 -2.34 -10.77
CA GLY A 306 22.30 -3.24 -9.77
C GLY A 306 22.94 -2.47 -8.61
N GLY A 307 23.69 -3.16 -7.79
CA GLY A 307 24.41 -2.57 -6.65
C GLY A 307 23.64 -2.50 -5.35
N GLY A 308 22.37 -2.91 -5.34
CA GLY A 308 21.50 -2.95 -4.16
C GLY A 308 20.85 -4.32 -3.96
N VAL A 309 19.64 -4.29 -3.42
CA VAL A 309 18.91 -5.50 -2.96
C VAL A 309 18.22 -6.29 -4.07
N TRP A 310 18.16 -5.77 -5.31
CA TRP A 310 17.41 -6.38 -6.42
C TRP A 310 18.29 -7.12 -7.44
N GLY A 311 19.50 -7.50 -7.04
CA GLY A 311 20.40 -8.32 -7.84
C GLY A 311 21.19 -7.57 -8.92
N PRO A 312 21.72 -8.30 -9.92
CA PRO A 312 22.57 -7.74 -10.97
C PRO A 312 21.81 -6.76 -11.87
N ALA A 313 22.52 -5.80 -12.44
CA ALA A 313 21.97 -4.79 -13.35
C ALA A 313 21.18 -5.43 -14.52
N SER A 314 19.96 -5.01 -14.72
CA SER A 314 19.13 -5.43 -15.86
C SER A 314 19.08 -4.36 -16.98
N GLY A 315 19.42 -3.12 -16.65
CA GLY A 315 19.30 -1.97 -17.56
C GLY A 315 17.84 -1.50 -17.80
N ARG A 316 16.86 -2.16 -17.17
CA ARG A 316 15.43 -1.87 -17.37
C ARG A 316 14.96 -0.72 -16.52
N ASP A 317 14.02 0.04 -17.05
CA ASP A 317 13.31 1.03 -16.26
C ASP A 317 12.28 0.36 -15.38
N ILE A 318 12.23 0.76 -14.11
CA ILE A 318 11.29 0.25 -13.11
C ILE A 318 10.44 1.37 -12.56
N LEU A 319 9.23 1.00 -12.17
CA LEU A 319 8.30 1.81 -11.41
C LEU A 319 8.11 1.17 -10.03
N LEU A 320 8.16 2.00 -9.00
CA LEU A 320 7.76 1.67 -7.64
C LEU A 320 6.63 2.61 -7.24
N MET A 321 5.52 2.06 -6.76
CA MET A 321 4.42 2.78 -6.11
C MET A 321 4.41 2.38 -4.65
N ALA A 322 4.47 3.36 -3.77
CA ALA A 322 4.50 3.16 -2.34
C ALA A 322 3.44 3.99 -1.62
N VAL A 323 2.99 3.46 -0.50
CA VAL A 323 2.23 4.21 0.50
C VAL A 323 2.95 4.09 1.83
N SER A 324 3.14 5.23 2.48
CA SER A 324 3.79 5.36 3.78
C SER A 324 2.82 5.92 4.81
N HIS A 325 2.73 5.29 5.96
CA HIS A 325 2.04 5.83 7.14
C HIS A 325 3.08 6.29 8.15
N TYR A 326 3.00 7.54 8.52
CA TYR A 326 3.86 8.18 9.52
C TYR A 326 3.06 8.53 10.76
N ARG A 327 3.71 8.46 11.92
CA ARG A 327 3.19 9.06 13.15
C ARG A 327 4.12 10.18 13.61
N LEU A 328 3.54 11.35 13.74
CA LEU A 328 4.21 12.53 14.29
C LEU A 328 3.85 12.71 15.75
N ARG A 329 4.85 12.99 16.57
CA ARG A 329 4.73 13.35 17.99
C ARG A 329 5.61 14.56 18.26
N SER A 330 5.01 15.65 18.78
CA SER A 330 5.75 16.88 19.09
C SER A 330 6.63 17.38 17.93
N GLY A 331 6.14 17.29 16.70
CA GLY A 331 6.85 17.73 15.49
C GLY A 331 7.90 16.76 14.94
N ALA A 332 8.21 15.65 15.63
CA ALA A 332 9.13 14.61 15.14
C ALA A 332 8.38 13.37 14.62
N ILE A 333 8.90 12.73 13.59
CA ILE A 333 8.40 11.44 13.11
C ILE A 333 8.90 10.34 14.03
N VAL A 334 7.97 9.63 14.70
CA VAL A 334 8.30 8.53 15.63
C VAL A 334 8.06 7.14 15.04
N GLU A 335 7.36 7.05 13.90
CA GLU A 335 7.06 5.80 13.20
C GLU A 335 6.99 6.06 11.69
N ASP A 336 7.62 5.17 10.91
CA ASP A 336 7.55 5.08 9.46
C ASP A 336 7.17 3.65 9.07
N MET A 337 5.96 3.49 8.54
CA MET A 337 5.47 2.25 7.96
C MET A 337 5.25 2.44 6.47
N THR A 338 6.23 2.07 5.68
CA THR A 338 6.18 2.16 4.22
C THR A 338 5.93 0.79 3.61
N ILE A 339 5.01 0.71 2.64
CA ILE A 339 4.71 -0.51 1.89
C ILE A 339 4.82 -0.23 0.40
N PHE A 340 5.47 -1.13 -0.31
CA PHE A 340 5.50 -1.25 -1.76
C PHE A 340 5.70 -2.73 -2.14
N ASP A 341 5.39 -3.08 -3.38
CA ASP A 341 5.47 -4.45 -3.87
C ASP A 341 6.84 -4.73 -4.51
N GLU A 342 7.78 -5.28 -3.73
CA GLU A 342 9.10 -5.67 -4.24
C GLU A 342 9.04 -6.85 -5.21
N LEU A 343 8.08 -7.77 -5.07
CA LEU A 343 7.95 -8.87 -6.03
C LEU A 343 7.58 -8.34 -7.42
N ALA A 344 6.70 -7.34 -7.47
CA ALA A 344 6.38 -6.68 -8.73
C ALA A 344 7.57 -5.88 -9.31
N VAL A 345 8.47 -5.36 -8.48
CA VAL A 345 9.75 -4.78 -8.94
C VAL A 345 10.64 -5.86 -9.54
N LEU A 346 10.83 -7.00 -8.87
CA LEU A 346 11.61 -8.12 -9.41
C LEU A 346 11.03 -8.63 -10.74
N ARG A 347 9.71 -8.68 -10.88
CA ARG A 347 9.02 -9.01 -12.14
C ARG A 347 9.38 -8.05 -13.27
N GLN A 348 9.44 -6.75 -12.99
CA GLN A 348 9.87 -5.75 -13.96
C GLN A 348 11.33 -5.96 -14.37
N ILE A 349 12.21 -6.25 -13.41
CA ILE A 349 13.63 -6.54 -13.63
C ILE A 349 13.81 -7.83 -14.45
N ALA A 350 13.00 -8.84 -14.21
CA ALA A 350 13.04 -10.12 -14.95
C ALA A 350 12.55 -10.01 -16.41
N GLY A 351 11.95 -8.86 -16.78
CA GLY A 351 11.52 -8.63 -18.16
C GLY A 351 10.01 -8.61 -18.36
N GLY A 352 9.24 -8.67 -17.29
CA GLY A 352 7.80 -8.44 -17.37
C GLY A 352 7.50 -7.00 -17.75
N LEU A 353 6.62 -6.83 -18.76
CA LEU A 353 6.11 -5.54 -19.22
C LEU A 353 7.08 -4.74 -20.12
N GLY A 354 7.60 -5.37 -21.13
CA GLY A 354 8.21 -4.73 -22.28
C GLY A 354 9.75 -4.81 -22.27
N ALA A 355 10.24 -5.70 -23.05
CA ALA A 355 11.52 -5.53 -23.73
C ALA A 355 11.25 -4.70 -24.98
#